data_88db53f5f1da19de68fb328afab7bf5e
#
_entry.id   88db53f5f1da19de68fb328afab7bf5e
#
_cell.length_a   1.000
_cell.length_b   1.000
_cell.length_c   1.000
_cell.angle_alpha   90.00
_cell.angle_beta   90.00
_cell.angle_gamma   90.00
#
_symmetry.space_group_name_H-M   'P 1'
#
loop_
_entity.id
_entity.type
_entity.pdbx_description
1 polymer ?
#
loop_
_entity_poly.entity_id
_entity_poly.type
_entity_poly.pdbx_seq_one_letter_code
_entity_poly.pdbx_strand_id
1 'polypeptide(L)'
;MAVTRIFFNARLKTMMILAAVAGAVIALRLVDIQVLRHNAYLKMAERNRTQILYQTAPRGRVFTADGVAVASNAPAFSFYYLSAGRKDPEYLSQLAHDLAPHLKMSEADVLSKVEKGVKTGKATLLAENLSTKSTMALQELQLYYPGVYLIEETKRSYPYGGFASHLIGYIGSMDEREWQKRDQSMGYRLNSKIGKNGIEKKFEKKLKGHDGGVFLEVDYRGRVKSIIQDKKWSAGSDVYLTLNFDLQRAAEEGLKKSKTGRGAAVALDPRTGAVLALASAPAYDPNIFVGYSDEDNPKQSKKINEYNLAVQGIYPPASTFKIITAAAALEDGHLDVKRKINCPGHYNSGPRVFKCWSTHGPVDFFDGVSNSCDVYFYVVASETGAAAIERVERKFMFGRQTGIDLPGEKAGNLYGPTRRARNKTYWFIGDTLNLSIGQGELLVTPLKMAQFAAAVASRGNVYRPYYVEKIVSNQTGKTEVLGKTDILQKADLKPQTYDLLFKALKHTVDNGTARRVKIKGLDVYGKTGTAQNPHGKDHGWFMAFAGKEGEEPSIALAVFVEFGEGGSSAAGPIARAMLEAYFRLNKPEAKKRNPQNKTAPPKIMTNC
;
A
#
# COMPACT_ATOMS: atom_id res chain seq x y z
N MET A 1 77.11 40.21 48.08
CA MET A 1 75.83 39.86 48.66
C MET A 1 74.65 40.67 48.09
N ALA A 2 74.76 41.97 47.76
CA ALA A 2 73.63 42.75 47.24
C ALA A 2 73.09 42.36 45.82
N VAL A 3 74.05 42.02 44.89
CA VAL A 3 73.67 41.72 43.50
C VAL A 3 72.91 40.39 43.40
N THR A 4 73.26 39.36 44.20
CA THR A 4 72.61 38.07 44.26
C THR A 4 71.15 38.20 44.78
N ARG A 5 70.88 39.10 45.68
CA ARG A 5 69.55 39.39 46.23
C ARG A 5 68.64 40.07 45.21
N ILE A 6 69.20 40.95 44.37
CA ILE A 6 68.42 41.63 43.30
C ILE A 6 68.01 40.65 42.22
N PHE A 7 68.91 39.74 41.78
CA PHE A 7 68.59 38.70 40.80
C PHE A 7 67.62 37.65 41.35
N PHE A 8 67.72 37.32 42.64
CA PHE A 8 66.79 36.39 43.28
C PHE A 8 65.39 36.99 43.37
N ASN A 9 65.26 38.26 43.76
CA ASN A 9 63.95 38.98 43.81
C ASN A 9 63.35 39.20 42.43
N ALA A 10 64.14 39.43 41.39
CA ALA A 10 63.66 39.52 40.01
C ALA A 10 63.09 38.19 39.51
N ARG A 11 63.79 37.07 39.72
CA ARG A 11 63.32 35.72 39.37
C ARG A 11 62.05 35.35 40.16
N LEU A 12 62.00 35.66 41.46
CA LEU A 12 60.83 35.43 42.28
C LEU A 12 59.60 36.22 41.78
N LYS A 13 59.77 37.51 41.43
CA LYS A 13 58.74 38.31 40.82
C LYS A 13 58.27 37.74 39.48
N THR A 14 59.18 37.31 38.63
CA THR A 14 58.81 36.68 37.35
C THR A 14 58.04 35.38 37.58
N MET A 15 58.43 34.53 38.51
CA MET A 15 57.69 33.31 38.87
C MET A 15 56.30 33.64 39.44
N MET A 16 56.18 34.68 40.30
CA MET A 16 54.87 35.12 40.81
C MET A 16 53.95 35.63 39.70
N ILE A 17 54.51 36.38 38.73
CA ILE A 17 53.73 36.89 37.58
C ILE A 17 53.28 35.69 36.71
N LEU A 18 54.17 34.75 36.43
CA LEU A 18 53.83 33.55 35.68
C LEU A 18 52.75 32.72 36.39
N ALA A 19 52.85 32.56 37.70
CA ALA A 19 51.85 31.85 38.51
C ALA A 19 50.50 32.58 38.51
N ALA A 20 50.53 33.95 38.62
CA ALA A 20 49.32 34.76 38.55
C ALA A 20 48.66 34.68 37.17
N VAL A 21 49.43 34.73 36.08
CA VAL A 21 48.91 34.56 34.70
C VAL A 21 48.32 33.15 34.52
N ALA A 22 49.00 32.11 34.97
CA ALA A 22 48.50 30.74 34.92
C ALA A 22 47.20 30.61 35.73
N GLY A 23 47.14 31.21 36.93
CA GLY A 23 45.92 31.25 37.75
C GLY A 23 44.77 31.98 37.07
N ALA A 24 45.07 33.13 36.42
CA ALA A 24 44.08 33.88 35.66
C ALA A 24 43.52 33.09 34.46
N VAL A 25 44.38 32.38 33.72
CA VAL A 25 43.97 31.52 32.61
C VAL A 25 43.04 30.38 33.10
N ILE A 26 43.40 29.76 34.23
CA ILE A 26 42.57 28.69 34.84
C ILE A 26 41.21 29.27 35.30
N ALA A 27 41.24 30.45 35.98
CA ALA A 27 40.00 31.12 36.43
C ALA A 27 39.09 31.49 35.26
N LEU A 28 39.64 32.07 34.19
CA LEU A 28 38.89 32.36 32.96
C LEU A 28 38.29 31.13 32.33
N ARG A 29 39.05 30.04 32.30
CA ARG A 29 38.57 28.76 31.79
C ARG A 29 37.44 28.14 32.66
N LEU A 30 37.54 28.29 33.97
CA LEU A 30 36.51 27.88 34.89
C LEU A 30 35.20 28.68 34.67
N VAL A 31 35.32 30.01 34.48
CA VAL A 31 34.16 30.86 34.14
C VAL A 31 33.55 30.41 32.79
N ASP A 32 34.35 30.15 31.77
CA ASP A 32 33.86 29.65 30.49
C ASP A 32 33.07 28.35 30.66
N ILE A 33 33.61 27.36 31.38
CA ILE A 33 32.98 26.04 31.57
C ILE A 33 31.76 26.12 32.51
N GLN A 34 31.89 26.84 33.65
CA GLN A 34 30.86 26.80 34.70
C GLN A 34 29.77 27.87 34.53
N VAL A 35 30.00 28.95 33.77
CA VAL A 35 29.04 30.01 33.56
C VAL A 35 28.59 30.06 32.09
N LEU A 36 29.51 30.32 31.17
CA LEU A 36 29.17 30.57 29.77
C LEU A 36 28.67 29.32 29.05
N ARG A 37 29.32 28.20 29.28
CA ARG A 37 29.00 26.90 28.61
C ARG A 37 28.42 25.86 29.58
N HIS A 38 27.96 26.27 30.75
CA HIS A 38 27.41 25.38 31.79
C HIS A 38 26.37 24.41 31.22
N ASN A 39 25.36 24.93 30.53
CA ASN A 39 24.27 24.14 29.97
C ASN A 39 24.74 23.14 28.89
N ALA A 40 25.79 23.49 28.14
CA ALA A 40 26.36 22.58 27.12
C ALA A 40 27.10 21.42 27.80
N TYR A 41 27.93 21.70 28.78
CA TYR A 41 28.68 20.69 29.54
C TYR A 41 27.76 19.83 30.42
N LEU A 42 26.73 20.46 31.03
CA LEU A 42 25.71 19.70 31.78
C LEU A 42 25.00 18.67 30.89
N LYS A 43 24.54 19.09 29.71
CA LYS A 43 23.95 18.19 28.73
C LYS A 43 24.89 17.08 28.28
N MET A 44 26.18 17.38 28.11
CA MET A 44 27.19 16.36 27.79
C MET A 44 27.38 15.36 28.94
N ALA A 45 27.46 15.85 30.18
CA ALA A 45 27.60 15.02 31.38
C ALA A 45 26.36 14.11 31.56
N GLU A 46 25.15 14.65 31.41
CA GLU A 46 23.90 13.89 31.45
C GLU A 46 23.86 12.82 30.35
N ARG A 47 24.26 13.16 29.12
CA ARG A 47 24.33 12.18 28.00
C ARG A 47 25.34 11.06 28.26
N ASN A 48 26.43 11.33 28.93
CA ASN A 48 27.44 10.33 29.26
C ASN A 48 27.01 9.45 30.46
N ARG A 49 26.21 10.02 31.38
CA ARG A 49 25.69 9.31 32.56
C ARG A 49 24.48 8.46 32.26
N THR A 50 23.74 8.77 31.16
CA THR A 50 22.47 8.11 30.85
C THR A 50 22.63 7.16 29.66
N GLN A 51 22.22 5.91 29.85
CA GLN A 51 22.02 4.94 28.77
C GLN A 51 20.53 4.71 28.60
N ILE A 52 20.10 4.48 27.35
CA ILE A 52 18.68 4.28 27.05
C ILE A 52 18.53 2.90 26.40
N LEU A 53 17.77 2.04 27.08
CA LEU A 53 17.24 0.83 26.46
C LEU A 53 15.90 1.19 25.83
N TYR A 54 15.93 1.35 24.52
CA TYR A 54 14.74 1.76 23.80
C TYR A 54 13.71 0.65 23.71
N GLN A 55 12.44 1.01 23.82
CA GLN A 55 11.30 0.15 23.58
C GLN A 55 10.50 0.72 22.41
N THR A 56 10.44 -0.03 21.33
CA THR A 56 9.74 0.38 20.11
C THR A 56 8.23 0.39 20.35
N ALA A 57 7.58 1.49 20.00
CA ALA A 57 6.14 1.61 20.11
C ALA A 57 5.41 0.67 19.16
N PRO A 58 4.28 0.09 19.56
CA PRO A 58 3.38 -0.60 18.64
C PRO A 58 2.92 0.34 17.54
N ARG A 59 3.08 -0.12 16.29
CA ARG A 59 2.60 0.62 15.13
C ARG A 59 1.07 0.52 15.04
N GLY A 60 0.38 1.56 14.62
CA GLY A 60 -1.06 1.55 14.39
C GLY A 60 -1.47 0.39 13.48
N ARG A 61 -2.61 -0.21 13.76
CA ARG A 61 -3.16 -1.32 12.98
C ARG A 61 -3.88 -0.80 11.74
N VAL A 62 -4.01 -1.66 10.73
CA VAL A 62 -4.80 -1.37 9.53
C VAL A 62 -5.94 -2.36 9.47
N PHE A 63 -7.16 -1.85 9.38
CA PHE A 63 -8.40 -2.62 9.37
C PHE A 63 -9.14 -2.47 8.04
N THR A 64 -9.81 -3.51 7.61
CA THR A 64 -10.83 -3.43 6.55
C THR A 64 -12.12 -2.80 7.09
N ALA A 65 -13.08 -2.48 6.21
CA ALA A 65 -14.37 -1.90 6.58
C ALA A 65 -15.18 -2.81 7.52
N ASP A 66 -15.02 -4.12 7.40
CA ASP A 66 -15.64 -5.14 8.24
C ASP A 66 -14.83 -5.49 9.50
N GLY A 67 -13.81 -4.69 9.83
CA GLY A 67 -13.09 -4.75 11.10
C GLY A 67 -12.01 -5.83 11.17
N VAL A 68 -11.59 -6.42 10.06
CA VAL A 68 -10.51 -7.40 10.04
C VAL A 68 -9.16 -6.69 10.03
N ALA A 69 -8.29 -7.00 10.99
CA ALA A 69 -6.94 -6.42 11.07
C ALA A 69 -6.02 -7.07 10.03
N VAL A 70 -5.70 -6.34 8.96
CA VAL A 70 -4.87 -6.81 7.83
C VAL A 70 -3.39 -6.45 7.98
N ALA A 71 -3.08 -5.48 8.83
CA ALA A 71 -1.74 -5.24 9.32
C ALA A 71 -1.82 -4.95 10.83
N SER A 72 -1.02 -5.67 11.63
CA SER A 72 -1.03 -5.62 13.08
C SER A 72 0.39 -5.73 13.65
N ASN A 73 0.51 -5.97 14.93
CA ASN A 73 1.78 -6.17 15.60
C ASN A 73 1.76 -7.54 16.29
N ALA A 74 2.87 -8.25 16.20
CA ALA A 74 3.14 -9.47 16.97
C ALA A 74 4.15 -9.17 18.09
N PRO A 75 4.09 -9.86 19.24
CA PRO A 75 5.13 -9.76 20.24
C PRO A 75 6.48 -10.18 19.67
N ALA A 76 7.52 -9.46 20.02
CA ALA A 76 8.89 -9.77 19.66
C ALA A 76 9.81 -9.43 20.84
N PHE A 77 11.00 -10.00 20.85
CA PHE A 77 12.01 -9.74 21.86
C PHE A 77 13.32 -9.37 21.22
N SER A 78 13.96 -8.34 21.76
CA SER A 78 15.31 -7.89 21.39
C SER A 78 16.26 -8.11 22.55
N PHE A 79 17.48 -8.53 22.26
CA PHE A 79 18.47 -8.83 23.26
C PHE A 79 19.63 -7.84 23.17
N TYR A 80 19.88 -7.16 24.27
CA TYR A 80 20.89 -6.10 24.36
C TYR A 80 22.01 -6.51 25.32
N TYR A 81 23.21 -6.06 25.01
CA TYR A 81 24.34 -6.08 25.93
C TYR A 81 24.69 -4.64 26.34
N LEU A 82 24.77 -4.41 27.62
CA LEU A 82 25.31 -3.19 28.23
C LEU A 82 26.46 -3.60 29.15
N SER A 83 27.68 -3.16 28.82
CA SER A 83 28.86 -3.51 29.60
C SER A 83 28.70 -3.09 31.06
N ALA A 84 28.70 -4.07 31.97
CA ALA A 84 28.65 -3.83 33.41
C ALA A 84 30.04 -3.45 33.98
N GLY A 85 30.94 -2.89 33.14
CA GLY A 85 32.31 -2.56 33.50
C GLY A 85 33.27 -3.76 33.46
N ARG A 86 32.76 -4.93 33.09
CA ARG A 86 33.59 -6.13 32.88
C ARG A 86 34.27 -6.03 31.52
N LYS A 87 35.62 -6.17 31.53
CA LYS A 87 36.48 -6.13 30.33
C LYS A 87 37.35 -7.36 30.21
N ASP A 88 37.16 -8.33 31.09
CA ASP A 88 37.90 -9.57 31.12
C ASP A 88 37.65 -10.36 29.84
N PRO A 89 38.70 -10.66 29.02
CA PRO A 89 38.57 -11.38 27.76
C PRO A 89 37.97 -12.77 27.92
N GLU A 90 38.31 -13.48 29.01
CA GLU A 90 37.81 -14.82 29.30
C GLU A 90 36.31 -14.80 29.55
N TYR A 91 35.84 -13.85 30.37
CA TYR A 91 34.39 -13.63 30.60
C TYR A 91 33.64 -13.28 29.31
N LEU A 92 34.19 -12.40 28.45
CA LEU A 92 33.53 -12.01 27.21
C LEU A 92 33.46 -13.17 26.20
N SER A 93 34.51 -14.02 26.18
CA SER A 93 34.55 -15.23 25.34
C SER A 93 33.51 -16.26 25.81
N GLN A 94 33.42 -16.52 27.14
CA GLN A 94 32.45 -17.43 27.68
C GLN A 94 31.01 -16.93 27.45
N LEU A 95 30.77 -15.63 27.65
CA LEU A 95 29.49 -15.00 27.34
C LEU A 95 29.12 -15.19 25.87
N ALA A 96 30.08 -14.98 24.94
CA ALA A 96 29.83 -15.15 23.52
C ALA A 96 29.53 -16.62 23.16
N HIS A 97 30.26 -17.56 23.76
CA HIS A 97 30.06 -19.00 23.60
C HIS A 97 28.63 -19.42 24.00
N ASP A 98 28.20 -19.00 25.20
CA ASP A 98 26.88 -19.38 25.73
C ASP A 98 25.70 -18.70 25.02
N LEU A 99 25.89 -17.48 24.51
CA LEU A 99 24.85 -16.75 23.80
C LEU A 99 24.71 -17.19 22.32
N ALA A 100 25.81 -17.56 21.65
CA ALA A 100 25.85 -17.83 20.22
C ALA A 100 24.78 -18.82 19.72
N PRO A 101 24.56 -19.98 20.37
CA PRO A 101 23.56 -20.95 19.94
C PRO A 101 22.12 -20.40 19.97
N HIS A 102 21.81 -19.55 20.98
CA HIS A 102 20.49 -18.98 21.18
C HIS A 102 20.22 -17.76 20.30
N LEU A 103 21.29 -17.05 19.89
CA LEU A 103 21.24 -15.91 18.97
C LEU A 103 21.33 -16.34 17.50
N LYS A 104 21.60 -17.64 17.24
CA LYS A 104 21.86 -18.17 15.88
C LYS A 104 22.97 -17.40 15.14
N MET A 105 24.03 -17.09 15.86
CA MET A 105 25.19 -16.35 15.36
C MET A 105 26.47 -17.14 15.64
N SER A 106 27.54 -16.83 14.89
CA SER A 106 28.87 -17.37 15.26
C SER A 106 29.36 -16.74 16.56
N GLU A 107 30.15 -17.49 17.34
CA GLU A 107 30.77 -16.96 18.56
C GLU A 107 31.58 -15.69 18.28
N ALA A 108 32.32 -15.68 17.17
CA ALA A 108 33.12 -14.54 16.74
C ALA A 108 32.26 -13.28 16.50
N ASP A 109 31.07 -13.43 15.87
CA ASP A 109 30.17 -12.31 15.64
C ASP A 109 29.55 -11.77 16.94
N VAL A 110 29.17 -12.68 17.85
CA VAL A 110 28.67 -12.30 19.17
C VAL A 110 29.76 -11.58 19.96
N LEU A 111 30.96 -12.13 20.00
CA LEU A 111 32.10 -11.54 20.68
C LEU A 111 32.41 -10.13 20.15
N SER A 112 32.48 -9.97 18.83
CA SER A 112 32.67 -8.66 18.17
C SER A 112 31.66 -7.62 18.60
N LYS A 113 30.37 -8.00 18.68
CA LYS A 113 29.30 -7.11 19.15
C LYS A 113 29.45 -6.76 20.62
N VAL A 114 29.76 -7.74 21.46
CA VAL A 114 29.97 -7.56 22.89
C VAL A 114 31.16 -6.64 23.14
N GLU A 115 32.30 -6.87 22.48
CA GLU A 115 33.52 -6.03 22.55
C GLU A 115 33.22 -4.59 22.10
N LYS A 116 32.43 -4.41 21.04
CA LYS A 116 31.97 -3.09 20.62
C LYS A 116 31.17 -2.39 21.72
N GLY A 117 30.32 -3.11 22.42
CA GLY A 117 29.59 -2.62 23.58
C GLY A 117 30.49 -2.18 24.71
N VAL A 118 31.53 -3.00 25.02
CA VAL A 118 32.57 -2.67 26.02
C VAL A 118 33.33 -1.42 25.62
N LYS A 119 33.76 -1.33 24.36
CA LYS A 119 34.58 -0.23 23.82
C LYS A 119 33.83 1.10 23.81
N THR A 120 32.54 1.07 23.45
CA THR A 120 31.70 2.27 23.34
C THR A 120 31.07 2.65 24.67
N GLY A 121 30.94 1.74 25.61
CA GLY A 121 30.20 1.91 26.86
C GLY A 121 28.68 2.11 26.64
N LYS A 122 28.18 1.75 25.46
CA LYS A 122 26.76 1.91 25.06
C LYS A 122 26.03 0.59 24.96
N ALA A 123 24.73 0.62 25.23
CA ALA A 123 23.86 -0.52 24.98
C ALA A 123 23.98 -0.95 23.51
N THR A 124 24.35 -2.20 23.29
CA THR A 124 24.55 -2.78 21.96
C THR A 124 23.48 -3.84 21.70
N LEU A 125 22.76 -3.70 20.60
CA LEU A 125 21.78 -4.70 20.16
C LEU A 125 22.53 -5.94 19.65
N LEU A 126 22.33 -7.08 20.31
CA LEU A 126 22.91 -8.36 19.91
C LEU A 126 22.02 -9.05 18.87
N ALA A 127 20.74 -9.16 19.15
CA ALA A 127 19.74 -9.75 18.23
C ALA A 127 18.36 -9.11 18.41
N GLU A 128 17.58 -9.13 17.35
CA GLU A 128 16.17 -8.70 17.32
C GLU A 128 15.28 -9.85 16.81
N ASN A 129 13.99 -9.76 17.07
CA ASN A 129 12.99 -10.74 16.60
C ASN A 129 13.25 -12.19 17.03
N LEU A 130 13.67 -12.38 18.28
CA LEU A 130 13.98 -13.69 18.83
C LEU A 130 12.76 -14.63 18.78
N SER A 131 13.02 -15.91 18.54
CA SER A 131 12.02 -16.96 18.65
C SER A 131 11.63 -17.19 20.11
N THR A 132 10.44 -17.71 20.37
CA THR A 132 10.00 -18.05 21.74
C THR A 132 11.00 -18.96 22.46
N LYS A 133 11.55 -19.96 21.74
CA LYS A 133 12.57 -20.87 22.30
C LYS A 133 13.86 -20.13 22.68
N SER A 134 14.36 -19.27 21.79
CA SER A 134 15.56 -18.44 22.07
C SER A 134 15.29 -17.48 23.24
N THR A 135 14.10 -16.86 23.26
CA THR A 135 13.70 -15.93 24.34
C THR A 135 13.75 -16.60 25.72
N MET A 136 13.17 -17.80 25.86
CA MET A 136 13.18 -18.54 27.12
C MET A 136 14.60 -18.88 27.60
N ALA A 137 15.46 -19.37 26.70
CA ALA A 137 16.84 -19.70 27.02
C ALA A 137 17.67 -18.46 27.40
N LEU A 138 17.49 -17.35 26.66
CA LEU A 138 18.19 -16.10 26.95
C LEU A 138 17.69 -15.43 28.24
N GLN A 139 16.43 -15.63 28.63
CA GLN A 139 15.88 -15.17 29.90
C GLN A 139 16.53 -15.88 31.08
N GLU A 140 16.81 -17.18 30.95
CA GLU A 140 17.56 -17.94 31.94
C GLU A 140 19.02 -17.46 32.02
N LEU A 141 19.69 -17.29 30.90
CA LEU A 141 21.06 -16.80 30.83
C LEU A 141 21.22 -15.38 31.40
N GLN A 142 20.20 -14.55 31.33
CA GLN A 142 20.20 -13.21 31.93
C GLN A 142 20.44 -13.25 33.45
N LEU A 143 20.08 -14.33 34.14
CA LEU A 143 20.31 -14.49 35.58
C LEU A 143 21.81 -14.70 35.90
N TYR A 144 22.57 -15.30 34.98
CA TYR A 144 23.98 -15.62 35.16
C TYR A 144 24.92 -14.56 34.63
N TYR A 145 24.47 -13.78 33.61
CA TYR A 145 25.29 -12.80 32.93
C TYR A 145 24.81 -11.36 33.18
N PRO A 146 25.36 -10.65 34.17
CA PRO A 146 25.09 -9.23 34.36
C PRO A 146 25.43 -8.42 33.11
N GLY A 147 24.53 -7.52 32.70
CA GLY A 147 24.73 -6.64 31.56
C GLY A 147 24.04 -7.12 30.28
N VAL A 148 23.36 -8.25 30.29
CA VAL A 148 22.48 -8.64 29.19
C VAL A 148 21.01 -8.32 29.56
N TYR A 149 20.25 -7.83 28.60
CA TYR A 149 18.88 -7.38 28.81
C TYR A 149 17.98 -7.88 27.69
N LEU A 150 16.91 -8.56 28.08
CA LEU A 150 15.82 -8.95 27.19
C LEU A 150 14.74 -7.87 27.25
N ILE A 151 14.46 -7.23 26.13
CA ILE A 151 13.46 -6.17 26.01
C ILE A 151 12.31 -6.65 25.15
N GLU A 152 11.09 -6.57 25.67
CA GLU A 152 9.89 -6.83 24.91
C GLU A 152 9.64 -5.69 23.93
N GLU A 153 9.48 -6.03 22.68
CA GLU A 153 9.20 -5.12 21.57
C GLU A 153 8.00 -5.63 20.75
N THR A 154 7.63 -4.88 19.74
CA THR A 154 6.60 -5.32 18.81
C THR A 154 7.15 -5.36 17.39
N LYS A 155 6.80 -6.42 16.68
CA LYS A 155 7.13 -6.63 15.28
C LYS A 155 5.89 -6.43 14.41
N ARG A 156 6.03 -5.72 13.29
CA ARG A 156 4.95 -5.60 12.32
C ARG A 156 4.58 -6.97 11.76
N SER A 157 3.30 -7.25 11.63
CA SER A 157 2.76 -8.51 11.13
C SER A 157 1.65 -8.25 10.11
N TYR A 158 1.67 -9.01 9.03
CA TYR A 158 0.63 -9.02 8.00
C TYR A 158 -0.03 -10.40 7.99
N PRO A 159 -1.08 -10.61 8.83
CA PRO A 159 -1.61 -11.95 9.14
C PRO A 159 -2.13 -12.72 7.93
N TYR A 160 -2.48 -12.00 6.87
CA TYR A 160 -3.03 -12.58 5.65
C TYR A 160 -2.04 -12.55 4.46
N GLY A 161 -0.73 -12.40 4.75
CA GLY A 161 0.33 -12.44 3.74
C GLY A 161 0.12 -11.40 2.64
N GLY A 162 -0.02 -11.85 1.40
CA GLY A 162 -0.15 -10.99 0.23
C GLY A 162 -1.46 -10.21 0.09
N PHE A 163 -2.37 -10.28 1.07
CA PHE A 163 -3.66 -9.57 1.04
C PHE A 163 -3.46 -8.06 0.83
N ALA A 164 -4.03 -7.52 -0.25
CA ALA A 164 -3.96 -6.11 -0.64
C ALA A 164 -2.54 -5.51 -0.57
N SER A 165 -1.50 -6.33 -0.79
CA SER A 165 -0.10 -5.96 -0.55
C SER A 165 0.35 -4.71 -1.29
N HIS A 166 -0.13 -4.50 -2.53
CA HIS A 166 0.19 -3.30 -3.31
C HIS A 166 -0.48 -2.02 -2.77
N LEU A 167 -1.58 -2.16 -2.01
CA LEU A 167 -2.26 -1.05 -1.35
C LEU A 167 -1.71 -0.82 0.06
N ILE A 168 -1.57 -1.88 0.87
CA ILE A 168 -1.07 -1.81 2.24
C ILE A 168 0.40 -1.38 2.24
N GLY A 169 1.21 -1.98 1.36
CA GLY A 169 2.64 -1.79 1.35
C GLY A 169 3.35 -2.59 2.45
N TYR A 170 4.55 -2.16 2.80
CA TYR A 170 5.40 -2.81 3.80
C TYR A 170 6.29 -1.80 4.52
N ILE A 171 6.89 -2.24 5.63
CA ILE A 171 7.90 -1.48 6.35
C ILE A 171 9.30 -2.06 6.10
N GLY A 172 10.31 -1.20 6.14
CA GLY A 172 11.70 -1.60 5.96
C GLY A 172 12.67 -0.62 6.62
N SER A 173 13.95 -0.96 6.68
CA SER A 173 14.99 -0.08 7.24
C SER A 173 15.14 1.19 6.41
N MET A 174 15.43 2.31 7.07
CA MET A 174 15.74 3.56 6.38
C MET A 174 17.01 3.40 5.54
N ASP A 175 17.00 3.98 4.34
CA ASP A 175 18.22 4.24 3.59
C ASP A 175 18.85 5.59 4.00
N GLU A 176 20.06 5.87 3.48
CA GLU A 176 20.79 7.10 3.79
C GLU A 176 20.02 8.37 3.42
N ARG A 177 19.32 8.36 2.27
CA ARG A 177 18.54 9.53 1.80
C ARG A 177 17.32 9.78 2.68
N GLU A 178 16.64 8.71 3.10
CA GLU A 178 15.50 8.79 4.02
C GLU A 178 15.95 9.26 5.40
N TRP A 179 17.11 8.79 5.86
CA TRP A 179 17.70 9.23 7.12
C TRP A 179 18.01 10.73 7.13
N GLN A 180 18.59 11.25 6.05
CA GLN A 180 18.88 12.68 5.92
C GLN A 180 17.62 13.55 5.87
N LYS A 181 16.55 13.06 5.25
CA LYS A 181 15.26 13.77 5.10
C LYS A 181 14.26 13.51 6.22
N ARG A 182 14.63 12.69 7.22
CA ARG A 182 13.69 12.29 8.28
C ARG A 182 13.18 13.50 9.09
N ASP A 183 11.95 13.38 9.54
CA ASP A 183 11.37 14.31 10.52
C ASP A 183 12.01 14.02 11.89
N GLN A 184 12.85 14.92 12.37
CA GLN A 184 13.58 14.73 13.63
C GLN A 184 12.62 14.65 14.85
N SER A 185 11.45 15.29 14.77
CA SER A 185 10.45 15.26 15.85
C SER A 185 9.85 13.86 16.07
N MET A 186 9.93 13.00 15.08
CA MET A 186 9.40 11.62 15.14
C MET A 186 10.30 10.64 15.90
N GLY A 187 11.47 11.08 16.38
CA GLY A 187 12.36 10.26 17.20
C GLY A 187 12.93 9.02 16.50
N TYR A 188 13.14 9.08 15.18
CA TYR A 188 13.75 7.98 14.45
C TYR A 188 15.18 7.72 14.89
N ARG A 189 15.54 6.44 14.94
CA ARG A 189 16.87 5.92 15.18
C ARG A 189 17.44 5.31 13.89
N LEU A 190 18.75 5.10 13.85
CA LEU A 190 19.44 4.58 12.65
C LEU A 190 18.82 3.26 12.13
N ASN A 191 18.32 2.42 13.03
CA ASN A 191 17.72 1.12 12.71
C ASN A 191 16.18 1.15 12.67
N SER A 192 15.56 2.34 12.71
CA SER A 192 14.10 2.44 12.68
C SER A 192 13.54 1.90 11.38
N LYS A 193 12.46 1.13 11.48
CA LYS A 193 11.67 0.69 10.33
C LYS A 193 10.66 1.77 9.97
N ILE A 194 10.52 2.05 8.68
CA ILE A 194 9.56 3.02 8.14
C ILE A 194 8.72 2.39 7.04
N GLY A 195 7.58 2.98 6.74
CA GLY A 195 6.77 2.60 5.58
C GLY A 195 7.50 2.89 4.27
N LYS A 196 7.66 1.85 3.44
CA LYS A 196 8.36 1.93 2.14
C LYS A 196 7.42 2.15 0.98
N ASN A 197 6.20 1.62 1.06
CA ASN A 197 5.21 1.72 -0.01
C ASN A 197 3.79 1.74 0.58
N GLY A 198 2.78 2.04 -0.25
CA GLY A 198 1.37 1.95 0.07
C GLY A 198 0.93 2.80 1.28
N ILE A 199 -0.05 2.28 2.03
CA ILE A 199 -0.59 2.88 3.25
C ILE A 199 0.48 3.05 4.32
N GLU A 200 1.37 2.06 4.46
CA GLU A 200 2.47 2.10 5.42
C GLU A 200 3.34 3.35 5.24
N LYS A 201 3.66 3.70 3.99
CA LYS A 201 4.44 4.91 3.67
C LYS A 201 3.62 6.19 3.81
N LYS A 202 2.43 6.18 3.22
CA LYS A 202 1.59 7.37 3.15
C LYS A 202 1.16 7.87 4.52
N PHE A 203 0.79 6.96 5.40
CA PHE A 203 0.35 7.26 6.76
C PHE A 203 1.42 7.00 7.81
N GLU A 204 2.71 7.01 7.42
CA GLU A 204 3.85 6.79 8.33
C GLU A 204 3.74 7.61 9.61
N LYS A 205 3.47 8.92 9.51
CA LYS A 205 3.37 9.82 10.67
C LYS A 205 2.20 9.49 11.61
N LYS A 206 1.15 8.87 11.10
CA LYS A 206 -0.02 8.45 11.89
C LYS A 206 0.17 7.07 12.46
N LEU A 207 0.69 6.14 11.64
CA LEU A 207 0.89 4.75 12.02
C LEU A 207 2.05 4.57 13.01
N LYS A 208 3.13 5.37 12.89
CA LYS A 208 4.25 5.31 13.83
C LYS A 208 3.82 5.85 15.18
N GLY A 209 4.00 5.03 16.25
CA GLY A 209 3.85 5.48 17.63
C GLY A 209 5.06 6.29 18.11
N HIS A 210 5.04 6.67 19.36
CA HIS A 210 6.19 7.30 20.02
C HIS A 210 6.89 6.26 20.89
N ASP A 211 8.16 6.02 20.58
CA ASP A 211 8.98 5.05 21.30
C ASP A 211 9.14 5.43 22.78
N GLY A 212 9.13 4.41 23.62
CA GLY A 212 9.49 4.50 25.01
C GLY A 212 10.93 4.08 25.27
N GLY A 213 11.26 3.86 26.51
CA GLY A 213 12.55 3.30 26.91
C GLY A 213 12.86 3.50 28.36
N VAL A 214 13.70 2.62 28.88
CA VAL A 214 14.22 2.67 30.23
C VAL A 214 15.52 3.50 30.21
N PHE A 215 15.54 4.59 30.96
CA PHE A 215 16.70 5.48 31.13
C PHE A 215 17.48 5.00 32.34
N LEU A 216 18.68 4.47 32.08
CA LEU A 216 19.57 3.92 33.09
C LEU A 216 20.66 4.93 33.43
N GLU A 217 20.89 5.16 34.71
CA GLU A 217 22.09 5.84 35.17
C GLU A 217 23.27 4.87 35.19
N VAL A 218 24.34 5.28 34.54
CA VAL A 218 25.59 4.48 34.51
C VAL A 218 26.75 5.26 35.10
N ASP A 219 27.68 4.54 35.74
CA ASP A 219 28.92 5.13 36.20
C ASP A 219 29.94 5.26 35.03
N TYR A 220 31.13 5.82 35.31
CA TYR A 220 32.21 5.98 34.33
C TYR A 220 32.72 4.65 33.73
N ARG A 221 32.40 3.52 34.36
CA ARG A 221 32.73 2.16 33.87
C ARG A 221 31.55 1.52 33.10
N GLY A 222 30.41 2.22 32.97
CA GLY A 222 29.23 1.71 32.28
C GLY A 222 28.36 0.80 33.14
N ARG A 223 28.61 0.70 34.47
CA ARG A 223 27.76 -0.10 35.39
C ARG A 223 26.48 0.64 35.70
N VAL A 224 25.36 -0.03 35.59
CA VAL A 224 24.04 0.53 35.96
C VAL A 224 24.00 0.80 37.47
N LYS A 225 23.70 2.03 37.85
CA LYS A 225 23.51 2.48 39.24
C LYS A 225 22.05 2.50 39.62
N SER A 226 21.21 3.06 38.75
CA SER A 226 19.79 3.24 39.02
C SER A 226 19.01 3.39 37.72
N ILE A 227 17.68 3.22 37.82
CA ILE A 227 16.73 3.58 36.77
C ILE A 227 16.30 5.03 37.02
N ILE A 228 16.63 5.93 36.09
CA ILE A 228 16.27 7.36 36.20
C ILE A 228 14.80 7.54 35.85
N GLN A 229 14.37 6.93 34.73
CA GLN A 229 13.02 7.07 34.20
C GLN A 229 12.64 5.84 33.38
N ASP A 230 11.40 5.41 33.52
CA ASP A 230 10.74 4.47 32.62
C ASP A 230 9.70 5.24 31.80
N LYS A 231 10.08 5.61 30.57
CA LYS A 231 9.18 6.30 29.64
C LYS A 231 8.38 5.27 28.86
N LYS A 232 7.10 5.15 29.16
CA LYS A 232 6.21 4.27 28.40
C LYS A 232 6.06 4.71 26.97
N TRP A 233 5.99 3.77 26.05
CA TRP A 233 5.67 4.01 24.65
C TRP A 233 4.19 4.40 24.49
N SER A 234 3.87 5.04 23.35
CA SER A 234 2.50 5.28 22.94
C SER A 234 2.26 4.76 21.51
N ALA A 235 1.22 3.94 21.36
CA ALA A 235 0.92 3.31 20.08
C ALA A 235 0.53 4.34 18.99
N GLY A 236 0.84 4.00 17.73
CA GLY A 236 0.37 4.75 16.58
C GLY A 236 -1.14 4.66 16.38
N SER A 237 -1.70 5.52 15.53
CA SER A 237 -3.12 5.57 15.22
C SER A 237 -3.53 4.44 14.29
N ASP A 238 -4.70 3.87 14.51
CA ASP A 238 -5.28 2.82 13.67
C ASP A 238 -5.93 3.41 12.41
N VAL A 239 -5.74 2.76 11.27
CA VAL A 239 -6.28 3.16 9.96
C VAL A 239 -7.39 2.19 9.55
N TYR A 240 -8.55 2.70 9.20
CA TYR A 240 -9.69 1.93 8.73
C TYR A 240 -9.89 2.18 7.22
N LEU A 241 -9.85 1.09 6.47
CA LEU A 241 -10.02 1.10 5.01
C LEU A 241 -11.49 0.94 4.62
N THR A 242 -11.79 1.30 3.39
CA THR A 242 -13.10 1.02 2.76
C THR A 242 -13.19 -0.39 2.17
N LEU A 243 -12.07 -1.14 2.14
CA LEU A 243 -12.02 -2.49 1.59
C LEU A 243 -12.91 -3.47 2.36
N ASN A 244 -13.68 -4.27 1.62
CA ASN A 244 -14.36 -5.44 2.15
C ASN A 244 -13.44 -6.65 2.08
N PHE A 245 -13.23 -7.36 3.19
CA PHE A 245 -12.27 -8.45 3.30
C PHE A 245 -12.59 -9.62 2.37
N ASP A 246 -13.85 -10.09 2.37
CA ASP A 246 -14.26 -11.25 1.57
C ASP A 246 -14.20 -10.93 0.07
N LEU A 247 -14.61 -9.72 -0.32
CA LEU A 247 -14.55 -9.26 -1.71
C LEU A 247 -13.11 -9.16 -2.22
N GLN A 248 -12.21 -8.57 -1.42
CA GLN A 248 -10.79 -8.46 -1.77
C GLN A 248 -10.15 -9.84 -1.93
N ARG A 249 -10.44 -10.77 -1.01
CA ARG A 249 -9.97 -12.16 -1.11
C ARG A 249 -10.48 -12.85 -2.37
N ALA A 250 -11.76 -12.71 -2.68
CA ALA A 250 -12.34 -13.30 -3.88
C ALA A 250 -11.65 -12.77 -5.16
N ALA A 251 -11.33 -11.48 -5.20
CA ALA A 251 -10.59 -10.87 -6.29
C ALA A 251 -9.18 -11.47 -6.44
N GLU A 252 -8.43 -11.54 -5.34
CA GLU A 252 -7.04 -12.06 -5.34
C GLU A 252 -6.97 -13.54 -5.65
N GLU A 253 -7.83 -14.37 -5.03
CA GLU A 253 -7.90 -15.79 -5.30
C GLU A 253 -8.32 -16.07 -6.75
N GLY A 254 -9.27 -15.29 -7.28
CA GLY A 254 -9.69 -15.38 -8.67
C GLY A 254 -8.56 -15.05 -9.64
N LEU A 255 -7.82 -13.96 -9.39
CA LEU A 255 -6.65 -13.61 -10.19
C LEU A 255 -5.55 -14.68 -10.11
N LYS A 256 -5.24 -15.16 -8.91
CA LYS A 256 -4.24 -16.22 -8.70
C LYS A 256 -4.58 -17.52 -9.43
N LYS A 257 -5.87 -17.89 -9.49
CA LYS A 257 -6.36 -19.08 -10.19
C LYS A 257 -6.54 -18.86 -11.69
N SER A 258 -6.42 -17.62 -12.19
CA SER A 258 -6.50 -17.36 -13.63
C SER A 258 -5.35 -18.03 -14.38
N LYS A 259 -5.54 -18.25 -15.69
CA LYS A 259 -4.58 -18.96 -16.54
C LYS A 259 -3.15 -18.41 -16.45
N THR A 260 -3.00 -17.12 -16.22
CA THR A 260 -1.70 -16.44 -16.19
C THR A 260 -1.26 -16.02 -14.79
N GLY A 261 -2.16 -15.98 -13.82
CA GLY A 261 -1.90 -15.42 -12.49
C GLY A 261 -1.56 -13.93 -12.51
N ARG A 262 -1.81 -13.21 -13.63
CA ARG A 262 -1.46 -11.81 -13.84
C ARG A 262 -2.68 -10.99 -14.22
N GLY A 263 -2.88 -9.89 -13.52
CA GLY A 263 -4.03 -9.03 -13.78
C GLY A 263 -4.38 -8.11 -12.62
N ALA A 264 -5.52 -7.48 -12.71
CA ALA A 264 -6.07 -6.62 -11.67
C ALA A 264 -7.58 -6.74 -11.58
N ALA A 265 -8.12 -6.58 -10.38
CA ALA A 265 -9.55 -6.54 -10.13
C ALA A 265 -9.85 -5.40 -9.15
N VAL A 266 -10.72 -4.49 -9.55
CA VAL A 266 -11.08 -3.30 -8.77
C VAL A 266 -12.59 -3.24 -8.62
N ALA A 267 -13.07 -2.94 -7.42
CA ALA A 267 -14.47 -2.71 -7.14
C ALA A 267 -14.67 -1.40 -6.38
N LEU A 268 -15.67 -0.64 -6.75
CA LEU A 268 -16.05 0.65 -6.16
C LEU A 268 -17.53 0.61 -5.73
N ASP A 269 -17.86 1.36 -4.70
CA ASP A 269 -19.25 1.74 -4.44
C ASP A 269 -19.66 2.86 -5.42
N PRO A 270 -20.63 2.63 -6.33
CA PRO A 270 -21.02 3.60 -7.35
C PRO A 270 -21.75 4.83 -6.80
N ARG A 271 -22.09 4.86 -5.51
CA ARG A 271 -22.78 5.96 -4.84
C ARG A 271 -21.82 6.94 -4.16
N THR A 272 -20.58 6.49 -3.84
CA THR A 272 -19.65 7.27 -3.03
C THR A 272 -18.25 7.37 -3.62
N GLY A 273 -17.86 6.39 -4.47
CA GLY A 273 -16.48 6.23 -4.94
C GLY A 273 -15.58 5.47 -3.96
N ALA A 274 -16.11 4.92 -2.86
CA ALA A 274 -15.33 4.09 -1.93
C ALA A 274 -14.77 2.86 -2.64
N VAL A 275 -13.48 2.60 -2.46
CA VAL A 275 -12.81 1.41 -3.00
C VAL A 275 -13.15 0.21 -2.14
N LEU A 276 -13.96 -0.71 -2.68
CA LEU A 276 -14.40 -1.92 -1.98
C LEU A 276 -13.39 -3.06 -2.14
N ALA A 277 -12.67 -3.10 -3.26
CA ALA A 277 -11.55 -4.00 -3.51
C ALA A 277 -10.56 -3.38 -4.50
N LEU A 278 -9.27 -3.66 -4.32
CA LEU A 278 -8.20 -3.24 -5.23
C LEU A 278 -7.10 -4.31 -5.21
N ALA A 279 -7.23 -5.27 -6.12
CA ALA A 279 -6.32 -6.41 -6.25
C ALA A 279 -5.41 -6.23 -7.46
N SER A 280 -4.13 -6.54 -7.29
CA SER A 280 -3.12 -6.62 -8.34
C SER A 280 -2.36 -7.94 -8.20
N ALA A 281 -2.16 -8.67 -9.28
CA ALA A 281 -1.50 -9.96 -9.29
C ALA A 281 -0.35 -9.99 -10.31
N PRO A 282 0.80 -10.62 -9.95
CA PRO A 282 1.02 -11.38 -8.71
C PRO A 282 1.22 -10.48 -7.49
N ALA A 283 0.61 -10.87 -6.37
CA ALA A 283 0.81 -10.24 -5.07
C ALA A 283 2.13 -10.72 -4.43
N TYR A 284 2.65 -9.95 -3.48
CA TYR A 284 3.81 -10.33 -2.67
C TYR A 284 3.45 -10.36 -1.18
N ASP A 285 4.17 -11.15 -0.38
CA ASP A 285 3.97 -11.17 1.07
C ASP A 285 4.84 -10.09 1.74
N PRO A 286 4.23 -9.05 2.37
CA PRO A 286 4.97 -7.99 3.06
C PRO A 286 5.81 -8.48 4.24
N ASN A 287 5.51 -9.66 4.80
CA ASN A 287 6.24 -10.23 5.93
C ASN A 287 7.72 -10.51 5.60
N ILE A 288 8.05 -10.76 4.35
CA ILE A 288 9.45 -10.98 3.91
C ILE A 288 10.37 -9.79 4.18
N PHE A 289 9.82 -8.57 4.29
CA PHE A 289 10.60 -7.36 4.58
C PHE A 289 10.73 -7.08 6.08
N VAL A 290 9.97 -7.76 6.92
CA VAL A 290 9.93 -7.51 8.37
C VAL A 290 10.92 -8.39 9.13
N GLY A 291 11.70 -9.24 8.41
CA GLY A 291 12.70 -10.12 9.01
C GLY A 291 12.06 -11.25 9.82
N TYR A 292 11.24 -12.07 9.21
CA TYR A 292 11.14 -13.46 9.59
C TYR A 292 12.49 -14.08 9.21
N SER A 293 13.15 -14.72 10.16
CA SER A 293 14.53 -15.21 10.11
C SER A 293 15.09 -15.50 8.72
N ASP A 294 16.37 -15.20 8.49
CA ASP A 294 17.12 -15.44 7.22
C ASP A 294 17.04 -16.88 6.69
N GLU A 295 16.52 -17.83 7.48
CA GLU A 295 16.25 -19.20 7.06
C GLU A 295 15.04 -19.33 6.11
N ASP A 296 14.10 -18.35 6.13
CA ASP A 296 12.82 -18.51 5.43
C ASP A 296 12.79 -17.94 4.01
N ASN A 297 13.75 -17.28 3.47
CA ASN A 297 13.92 -17.07 2.03
C ASN A 297 14.71 -15.83 1.54
N PRO A 298 16.03 -15.84 1.44
CA PRO A 298 16.78 -14.76 0.77
C PRO A 298 16.59 -14.77 -0.75
N LYS A 299 16.00 -15.84 -1.32
CA LYS A 299 15.76 -15.96 -2.77
C LYS A 299 14.44 -15.32 -3.24
N GLN A 300 13.46 -15.09 -2.36
CA GLN A 300 12.19 -14.44 -2.72
C GLN A 300 12.30 -12.93 -2.85
N SER A 301 13.18 -12.27 -2.13
CA SER A 301 13.35 -10.81 -2.18
C SER A 301 13.77 -10.26 -3.56
N LYS A 302 14.43 -11.09 -4.38
CA LYS A 302 14.90 -10.70 -5.72
C LYS A 302 13.82 -10.73 -6.82
N LYS A 303 12.59 -11.21 -6.56
CA LYS A 303 11.51 -11.36 -7.57
C LYS A 303 10.20 -10.67 -7.21
N ILE A 304 10.23 -9.71 -6.30
CA ILE A 304 9.01 -9.03 -5.88
C ILE A 304 8.57 -8.06 -6.96
N ASN A 305 7.33 -8.21 -7.39
CA ASN A 305 6.69 -7.26 -8.30
C ASN A 305 5.87 -6.24 -7.49
N GLU A 306 6.45 -5.06 -7.25
CA GLU A 306 5.76 -3.94 -6.61
C GLU A 306 4.87 -3.15 -7.57
N TYR A 307 4.85 -3.51 -8.85
CA TYR A 307 4.08 -2.83 -9.86
C TYR A 307 2.58 -3.10 -9.68
N ASN A 308 1.85 -2.07 -9.27
CA ASN A 308 0.42 -2.15 -9.04
C ASN A 308 -0.35 -2.05 -10.37
N LEU A 309 -0.67 -3.20 -10.96
CA LEU A 309 -1.40 -3.28 -12.23
C LEU A 309 -2.74 -2.53 -12.19
N ALA A 310 -3.39 -2.46 -11.03
CA ALA A 310 -4.71 -1.82 -10.92
C ALA A 310 -4.68 -0.31 -11.23
N VAL A 311 -3.56 0.37 -10.91
CA VAL A 311 -3.41 1.84 -11.05
C VAL A 311 -2.32 2.25 -12.02
N GLN A 312 -1.35 1.37 -12.31
CA GLN A 312 -0.18 1.66 -13.15
C GLN A 312 -0.24 0.97 -14.52
N GLY A 313 -0.89 -0.19 -14.61
CA GLY A 313 -1.07 -0.92 -15.87
C GLY A 313 -2.02 -0.17 -16.80
N ILE A 314 -1.61 0.05 -18.05
CA ILE A 314 -2.42 0.71 -19.07
C ILE A 314 -2.59 -0.20 -20.28
N TYR A 315 -3.84 -0.46 -20.67
CA TYR A 315 -4.20 -1.42 -21.70
C TYR A 315 -5.37 -0.92 -22.53
N PRO A 316 -5.55 -1.35 -23.79
CA PRO A 316 -6.76 -1.05 -24.54
C PRO A 316 -8.00 -1.61 -23.82
N PRO A 317 -9.09 -0.82 -23.64
CA PRO A 317 -10.31 -1.29 -22.99
C PRO A 317 -11.12 -2.28 -23.83
N ALA A 318 -10.84 -2.38 -25.10
CA ALA A 318 -11.53 -3.25 -26.06
C ALA A 318 -13.06 -3.07 -26.02
N SER A 319 -13.81 -4.11 -26.26
CA SER A 319 -15.29 -4.06 -26.37
C SER A 319 -16.02 -3.53 -25.14
N THR A 320 -15.36 -3.30 -23.99
CA THR A 320 -15.98 -2.59 -22.87
C THR A 320 -16.20 -1.10 -23.21
N PHE A 321 -15.41 -0.55 -24.11
CA PHE A 321 -15.53 0.82 -24.60
C PHE A 321 -16.73 1.03 -25.52
N LYS A 322 -17.30 -0.02 -26.11
CA LYS A 322 -18.51 0.08 -26.95
C LYS A 322 -19.68 0.78 -26.26
N ILE A 323 -19.70 0.81 -24.95
CA ILE A 323 -20.67 1.56 -24.15
C ILE A 323 -20.52 3.07 -24.38
N ILE A 324 -19.29 3.58 -24.52
CA ILE A 324 -19.04 4.99 -24.88
C ILE A 324 -19.52 5.27 -26.30
N THR A 325 -19.22 4.39 -27.24
CA THR A 325 -19.66 4.52 -28.64
C THR A 325 -21.19 4.50 -28.75
N ALA A 326 -21.85 3.56 -28.02
CA ALA A 326 -23.30 3.49 -27.94
C ALA A 326 -23.91 4.78 -27.34
N ALA A 327 -23.34 5.26 -26.24
CA ALA A 327 -23.77 6.51 -25.61
C ALA A 327 -23.65 7.70 -26.56
N ALA A 328 -22.56 7.80 -27.29
CA ALA A 328 -22.34 8.89 -28.27
C ALA A 328 -23.41 8.87 -29.38
N ALA A 329 -23.70 7.70 -29.94
CA ALA A 329 -24.68 7.55 -30.99
C ALA A 329 -26.12 7.85 -30.52
N LEU A 330 -26.47 7.45 -29.27
CA LEU A 330 -27.76 7.75 -28.66
C LEU A 330 -27.90 9.25 -28.35
N GLU A 331 -26.87 9.92 -27.87
CA GLU A 331 -26.88 11.36 -27.58
C GLU A 331 -27.04 12.24 -28.83
N ASP A 332 -26.34 11.87 -29.91
CA ASP A 332 -26.37 12.60 -31.17
C ASP A 332 -27.65 12.28 -32.02
N GLY A 333 -28.47 11.31 -31.56
CA GLY A 333 -29.73 10.94 -32.23
C GLY A 333 -29.55 10.14 -33.53
N HIS A 334 -28.33 9.65 -33.82
CA HIS A 334 -28.04 8.86 -35.01
C HIS A 334 -28.45 7.39 -34.88
N LEU A 335 -28.83 6.92 -33.67
CA LEU A 335 -29.11 5.52 -33.41
C LEU A 335 -30.59 5.26 -33.19
N ASP A 336 -31.23 4.61 -34.17
CA ASP A 336 -32.49 3.91 -33.94
C ASP A 336 -32.25 2.53 -33.36
N VAL A 337 -32.67 2.30 -32.10
CA VAL A 337 -32.42 1.05 -31.36
C VAL A 337 -33.09 -0.17 -31.99
N LYS A 338 -34.12 0.02 -32.87
CA LYS A 338 -34.83 -1.05 -33.58
C LYS A 338 -34.19 -1.36 -34.94
N ARG A 339 -33.34 -0.47 -35.45
CA ARG A 339 -32.69 -0.65 -36.76
C ARG A 339 -31.78 -1.88 -36.72
N LYS A 340 -31.97 -2.80 -37.65
CA LYS A 340 -31.13 -3.96 -37.83
C LYS A 340 -29.99 -3.68 -38.81
N ILE A 341 -28.77 -3.98 -38.40
CA ILE A 341 -27.55 -3.90 -39.20
C ILE A 341 -27.07 -5.35 -39.46
N ASN A 342 -26.86 -5.70 -40.72
CA ASN A 342 -26.38 -7.03 -41.06
C ASN A 342 -24.88 -7.16 -40.82
N CYS A 343 -24.45 -8.19 -40.07
CA CYS A 343 -23.06 -8.51 -39.80
C CYS A 343 -22.64 -9.78 -40.58
N PRO A 344 -21.97 -9.63 -41.73
CA PRO A 344 -21.45 -10.77 -42.51
C PRO A 344 -20.12 -11.31 -41.95
N GLY A 345 -19.67 -10.87 -40.76
CA GLY A 345 -18.39 -11.21 -40.17
C GLY A 345 -17.25 -10.25 -40.52
N HIS A 346 -17.49 -9.25 -41.36
CA HIS A 346 -16.51 -8.22 -41.73
C HIS A 346 -17.18 -6.91 -42.17
N TYR A 347 -16.40 -5.84 -42.17
CA TYR A 347 -16.78 -4.50 -42.63
C TYR A 347 -15.69 -3.96 -43.59
N ASN A 348 -16.07 -3.59 -44.78
CA ASN A 348 -15.17 -3.05 -45.79
C ASN A 348 -15.09 -1.52 -45.69
N SER A 349 -13.91 -0.97 -45.53
CA SER A 349 -13.67 0.49 -45.54
C SER A 349 -12.53 0.81 -46.53
N GLY A 350 -12.93 1.17 -47.73
CA GLY A 350 -11.99 1.28 -48.86
C GLY A 350 -11.27 -0.05 -49.12
N PRO A 351 -9.94 -0.06 -49.23
CA PRO A 351 -9.16 -1.29 -49.47
C PRO A 351 -8.96 -2.15 -48.19
N ARG A 352 -9.39 -1.69 -47.01
CA ARG A 352 -9.18 -2.39 -45.75
C ARG A 352 -10.41 -3.14 -45.30
N VAL A 353 -10.19 -4.36 -44.81
CA VAL A 353 -11.23 -5.23 -44.24
C VAL A 353 -11.07 -5.27 -42.72
N PHE A 354 -12.11 -4.84 -42.02
CA PHE A 354 -12.19 -4.91 -40.54
C PHE A 354 -13.04 -6.13 -40.18
N LYS A 355 -12.45 -7.06 -39.43
CA LYS A 355 -13.11 -8.34 -39.07
C LYS A 355 -13.99 -8.16 -37.84
N CYS A 356 -15.09 -8.91 -37.79
CA CYS A 356 -15.80 -9.21 -36.56
C CYS A 356 -15.34 -10.58 -36.02
N TRP A 357 -15.51 -10.82 -34.74
CA TRP A 357 -15.13 -12.09 -34.14
C TRP A 357 -16.05 -13.27 -34.55
N SER A 358 -17.26 -12.95 -35.08
CA SER A 358 -18.21 -13.92 -35.61
C SER A 358 -19.10 -13.29 -36.68
N THR A 359 -19.80 -14.11 -37.45
CA THR A 359 -20.91 -13.70 -38.31
C THR A 359 -22.19 -13.71 -37.48
N HIS A 360 -22.81 -12.52 -37.27
CA HIS A 360 -23.98 -12.37 -36.39
C HIS A 360 -25.30 -12.25 -37.15
N GLY A 361 -25.25 -12.02 -38.50
CA GLY A 361 -26.44 -11.72 -39.28
C GLY A 361 -27.07 -10.36 -38.91
N PRO A 362 -28.38 -10.19 -39.03
CA PRO A 362 -29.06 -8.94 -38.71
C PRO A 362 -29.17 -8.79 -37.19
N VAL A 363 -28.51 -7.77 -36.62
CA VAL A 363 -28.51 -7.42 -35.19
C VAL A 363 -29.03 -6.00 -34.99
N ASP A 364 -29.87 -5.81 -33.99
CA ASP A 364 -30.31 -4.50 -33.52
C ASP A 364 -29.36 -3.96 -32.43
N PHE A 365 -29.72 -2.84 -31.75
CA PHE A 365 -28.88 -2.25 -30.71
C PHE A 365 -28.60 -3.21 -29.55
N PHE A 366 -29.59 -3.91 -29.05
CA PHE A 366 -29.45 -4.78 -27.90
C PHE A 366 -28.61 -6.02 -28.24
N ASP A 367 -28.85 -6.61 -29.42
CA ASP A 367 -28.09 -7.76 -29.92
C ASP A 367 -26.64 -7.34 -30.27
N GLY A 368 -26.45 -6.14 -30.84
CA GLY A 368 -25.13 -5.58 -31.15
C GLY A 368 -24.25 -5.40 -29.90
N VAL A 369 -24.83 -4.93 -28.80
CA VAL A 369 -24.15 -4.81 -27.50
C VAL A 369 -23.95 -6.18 -26.85
N SER A 370 -24.99 -7.04 -26.80
CA SER A 370 -24.96 -8.30 -26.08
C SER A 370 -24.04 -9.34 -26.73
N ASN A 371 -24.03 -9.42 -28.06
CA ASN A 371 -23.14 -10.26 -28.84
C ASN A 371 -21.77 -9.59 -29.10
N SER A 372 -21.61 -8.36 -28.65
CA SER A 372 -20.37 -7.60 -28.85
C SER A 372 -19.98 -7.49 -30.35
N CYS A 373 -20.94 -7.29 -31.23
CA CYS A 373 -20.75 -7.26 -32.67
C CYS A 373 -19.88 -6.06 -33.10
N ASP A 374 -18.68 -6.30 -33.65
CA ASP A 374 -17.78 -5.23 -34.10
C ASP A 374 -18.35 -4.50 -35.31
N VAL A 375 -18.92 -5.24 -36.28
CA VAL A 375 -19.52 -4.65 -37.49
C VAL A 375 -20.63 -3.68 -37.14
N TYR A 376 -21.49 -4.03 -36.18
CA TYR A 376 -22.54 -3.12 -35.69
C TYR A 376 -21.93 -1.78 -35.25
N PHE A 377 -20.86 -1.83 -34.43
CA PHE A 377 -20.21 -0.64 -33.92
C PHE A 377 -19.37 0.10 -34.96
N TYR A 378 -18.83 -0.58 -35.98
CA TYR A 378 -18.19 0.07 -37.12
C TYR A 378 -19.17 0.95 -37.91
N VAL A 379 -20.37 0.40 -38.22
CA VAL A 379 -21.42 1.15 -38.92
C VAL A 379 -21.88 2.33 -38.10
N VAL A 380 -22.26 2.09 -36.83
CA VAL A 380 -22.74 3.14 -35.91
C VAL A 380 -21.70 4.25 -35.76
N ALA A 381 -20.42 3.90 -35.58
CA ALA A 381 -19.37 4.91 -35.41
C ALA A 381 -19.04 5.67 -36.69
N SER A 382 -19.20 5.03 -37.87
CA SER A 382 -19.03 5.72 -39.16
C SER A 382 -20.10 6.80 -39.38
N GLU A 383 -21.31 6.57 -38.85
CA GLU A 383 -22.42 7.51 -38.90
C GLU A 383 -22.31 8.60 -37.81
N THR A 384 -21.94 8.23 -36.57
CA THR A 384 -21.82 9.14 -35.43
C THR A 384 -20.58 10.04 -35.50
N GLY A 385 -19.48 9.49 -36.01
CA GLY A 385 -18.20 10.17 -36.10
C GLY A 385 -17.36 10.16 -34.82
N ALA A 386 -16.05 10.17 -34.98
CA ALA A 386 -15.10 10.09 -33.88
C ALA A 386 -15.17 11.28 -32.91
N ALA A 387 -15.53 12.47 -33.39
CA ALA A 387 -15.63 13.65 -32.52
C ALA A 387 -16.74 13.53 -31.48
N ALA A 388 -17.87 12.91 -31.83
CA ALA A 388 -18.96 12.64 -30.89
C ALA A 388 -18.54 11.60 -29.84
N ILE A 389 -17.84 10.54 -30.26
CA ILE A 389 -17.31 9.51 -29.36
C ILE A 389 -16.30 10.16 -28.38
N GLU A 390 -15.35 10.98 -28.88
CA GLU A 390 -14.39 11.69 -28.03
C GLU A 390 -15.06 12.65 -27.04
N ARG A 391 -16.17 13.32 -27.41
CA ARG A 391 -16.93 14.17 -26.48
C ARG A 391 -17.47 13.36 -25.30
N VAL A 392 -18.04 12.18 -25.55
CA VAL A 392 -18.57 11.31 -24.49
C VAL A 392 -17.45 10.68 -23.67
N GLU A 393 -16.37 10.24 -24.31
CA GLU A 393 -15.16 9.74 -23.64
C GLU A 393 -14.63 10.74 -22.60
N ARG A 394 -14.57 12.03 -22.97
CA ARG A 394 -14.16 13.13 -22.07
C ARG A 394 -15.13 13.37 -20.92
N LYS A 395 -16.45 13.18 -21.13
CA LYS A 395 -17.45 13.29 -20.08
C LYS A 395 -17.21 12.25 -18.96
N PHE A 396 -16.65 11.08 -19.28
CA PHE A 396 -16.26 10.04 -18.31
C PHE A 396 -14.77 10.12 -17.88
N MET A 397 -14.11 11.25 -18.14
CA MET A 397 -12.73 11.53 -17.73
C MET A 397 -11.69 10.53 -18.26
N PHE A 398 -11.90 9.92 -19.41
CA PHE A 398 -10.84 9.12 -20.05
C PHE A 398 -9.62 9.98 -20.37
N GLY A 399 -8.42 9.40 -20.34
CA GLY A 399 -7.16 10.13 -20.54
C GLY A 399 -6.76 11.04 -19.36
N ARG A 400 -7.45 10.93 -18.21
CA ARG A 400 -7.13 11.63 -16.97
C ARG A 400 -7.00 10.62 -15.83
N GLN A 401 -6.22 10.97 -14.82
CA GLN A 401 -6.17 10.20 -13.57
C GLN A 401 -7.53 10.15 -12.91
N THR A 402 -7.81 9.07 -12.16
CA THR A 402 -9.08 8.95 -11.39
C THR A 402 -9.11 9.88 -10.19
N GLY A 403 -7.93 10.35 -9.78
CA GLY A 403 -7.76 11.18 -8.60
C GLY A 403 -7.66 10.39 -7.30
N ILE A 404 -7.48 9.06 -7.37
CA ILE A 404 -7.14 8.26 -6.20
C ILE A 404 -5.79 8.71 -5.66
N ASP A 405 -5.70 8.84 -4.35
CA ASP A 405 -4.47 9.31 -3.71
C ASP A 405 -3.49 8.14 -3.48
N LEU A 406 -3.10 7.47 -4.58
CA LEU A 406 -2.08 6.43 -4.62
C LEU A 406 -0.91 6.84 -5.53
N PRO A 407 0.34 6.51 -5.15
CA PRO A 407 1.50 6.87 -5.95
C PRO A 407 1.52 6.11 -7.28
N GLY A 408 1.97 6.79 -8.33
CA GLY A 408 2.23 6.19 -9.63
C GLY A 408 0.99 5.92 -10.48
N GLU A 409 -0.19 6.43 -10.11
CA GLU A 409 -1.40 6.32 -10.95
C GLU A 409 -1.13 6.83 -12.36
N LYS A 410 -1.50 6.04 -13.37
CA LYS A 410 -1.42 6.40 -14.78
C LYS A 410 -2.77 6.92 -15.29
N ALA A 411 -2.72 7.99 -16.09
CA ALA A 411 -3.92 8.56 -16.70
C ALA A 411 -4.47 7.72 -17.88
N GLY A 412 -3.64 6.84 -18.43
CA GLY A 412 -3.92 6.23 -19.73
C GLY A 412 -3.75 7.22 -20.88
N ASN A 413 -4.30 6.87 -22.04
CA ASN A 413 -4.30 7.72 -23.23
C ASN A 413 -5.72 7.95 -23.72
N LEU A 414 -6.09 9.20 -23.94
CA LEU A 414 -7.24 9.53 -24.76
C LEU A 414 -6.90 9.28 -26.23
N TYR A 415 -7.81 8.72 -26.99
CA TYR A 415 -7.64 8.50 -28.42
C TYR A 415 -8.80 9.13 -29.20
N GLY A 416 -8.51 10.19 -29.96
CA GLY A 416 -9.53 10.91 -30.71
C GLY A 416 -8.95 11.98 -31.63
N PRO A 417 -9.78 12.59 -32.50
CA PRO A 417 -9.37 13.61 -33.46
C PRO A 417 -8.62 14.78 -32.83
N THR A 418 -9.04 15.24 -31.65
CA THR A 418 -8.40 16.38 -30.95
C THR A 418 -6.94 16.08 -30.60
N ARG A 419 -6.63 14.86 -30.17
CA ARG A 419 -5.24 14.46 -29.88
C ARG A 419 -4.41 14.39 -31.15
N ARG A 420 -4.95 13.82 -32.23
CA ARG A 420 -4.27 13.76 -33.53
C ARG A 420 -3.98 15.16 -34.07
N ALA A 421 -4.95 16.07 -34.01
CA ALA A 421 -4.77 17.47 -34.40
C ALA A 421 -3.66 18.16 -33.59
N ARG A 422 -3.63 17.97 -32.27
CA ARG A 422 -2.57 18.51 -31.38
C ARG A 422 -1.20 17.97 -31.74
N ASN A 423 -1.09 16.71 -32.13
CA ASN A 423 0.14 16.06 -32.54
C ASN A 423 0.48 16.31 -34.04
N LYS A 424 -0.31 17.14 -34.75
CA LYS A 424 -0.19 17.43 -36.17
C LYS A 424 -0.19 16.17 -37.05
N THR A 425 -1.02 15.19 -36.67
CA THR A 425 -1.20 13.95 -37.43
C THR A 425 -2.65 13.83 -37.93
N TYR A 426 -2.84 13.13 -39.04
CA TYR A 426 -4.16 12.97 -39.65
C TYR A 426 -4.99 11.92 -38.88
N TRP A 427 -6.32 12.12 -38.87
CA TRP A 427 -7.31 11.14 -38.40
C TRP A 427 -7.94 10.49 -39.64
N PHE A 428 -7.85 9.19 -39.71
CA PHE A 428 -8.44 8.40 -40.78
C PHE A 428 -9.70 7.69 -40.32
N ILE A 429 -10.57 7.25 -41.25
CA ILE A 429 -11.77 6.48 -40.93
C ILE A 429 -11.43 5.19 -40.15
N GLY A 430 -10.30 4.55 -40.49
CA GLY A 430 -9.82 3.37 -39.76
C GLY A 430 -9.51 3.63 -38.29
N ASP A 431 -9.10 4.85 -37.91
CA ASP A 431 -8.92 5.26 -36.53
C ASP A 431 -10.28 5.33 -35.80
N THR A 432 -11.33 5.84 -36.49
CA THR A 432 -12.71 5.86 -35.97
C THR A 432 -13.23 4.44 -35.72
N LEU A 433 -12.99 3.52 -36.65
CA LEU A 433 -13.41 2.13 -36.51
C LEU A 433 -12.69 1.45 -35.33
N ASN A 434 -11.37 1.63 -35.20
CA ASN A 434 -10.62 1.11 -34.08
C ASN A 434 -11.06 1.71 -32.73
N LEU A 435 -11.25 3.03 -32.66
CA LEU A 435 -11.77 3.72 -31.48
C LEU A 435 -13.13 3.16 -31.07
N SER A 436 -14.03 2.92 -32.03
CA SER A 436 -15.41 2.48 -31.76
C SER A 436 -15.51 1.19 -30.96
N ILE A 437 -14.49 0.34 -31.05
CA ILE A 437 -14.38 -0.95 -30.35
C ILE A 437 -13.34 -0.93 -29.21
N GLY A 438 -12.82 0.26 -28.86
CA GLY A 438 -11.86 0.44 -27.77
C GLY A 438 -10.47 -0.11 -28.06
N GLN A 439 -10.04 -0.02 -29.31
CA GLN A 439 -8.71 -0.41 -29.78
C GLN A 439 -7.92 0.82 -30.28
N GLY A 440 -6.78 0.61 -30.87
CA GLY A 440 -5.89 1.66 -31.32
C GLY A 440 -4.99 2.20 -30.21
N GLU A 441 -4.84 3.52 -30.10
CA GLU A 441 -3.97 4.15 -29.09
C GLU A 441 -4.69 4.45 -27.75
N LEU A 442 -5.96 4.06 -27.64
CA LEU A 442 -6.73 4.21 -26.40
C LEU A 442 -6.19 3.27 -25.32
N LEU A 443 -5.76 3.82 -24.20
CA LEU A 443 -5.22 3.05 -23.07
C LEU A 443 -5.85 3.50 -21.76
N VAL A 444 -6.22 2.55 -20.93
CA VAL A 444 -6.88 2.78 -19.63
C VAL A 444 -6.28 1.90 -18.54
N THR A 445 -6.39 2.33 -17.28
CA THR A 445 -6.08 1.48 -16.13
C THR A 445 -7.32 0.67 -15.70
N PRO A 446 -7.15 -0.48 -15.02
CA PRO A 446 -8.27 -1.20 -14.41
C PRO A 446 -9.10 -0.36 -13.45
N LEU A 447 -8.45 0.53 -12.68
CA LEU A 447 -9.15 1.48 -11.81
C LEU A 447 -10.01 2.46 -12.61
N LYS A 448 -9.52 2.99 -13.75
CA LYS A 448 -10.30 3.87 -14.64
C LYS A 448 -11.53 3.15 -15.17
N MET A 449 -11.41 1.88 -15.52
CA MET A 449 -12.54 1.08 -16.00
C MET A 449 -13.57 0.81 -14.88
N ALA A 450 -13.12 0.59 -13.64
CA ALA A 450 -14.01 0.49 -12.49
C ALA A 450 -14.71 1.82 -12.18
N GLN A 451 -13.99 2.96 -12.28
CA GLN A 451 -14.57 4.30 -12.16
C GLN A 451 -15.62 4.57 -13.25
N PHE A 452 -15.33 4.15 -14.48
CA PHE A 452 -16.30 4.25 -15.58
C PHE A 452 -17.55 3.40 -15.33
N ALA A 453 -17.38 2.15 -14.88
CA ALA A 453 -18.50 1.29 -14.49
C ALA A 453 -19.37 1.92 -13.39
N ALA A 454 -18.72 2.51 -12.36
CA ALA A 454 -19.40 3.22 -11.27
C ALA A 454 -20.12 4.47 -11.77
N ALA A 455 -19.51 5.21 -12.70
CA ALA A 455 -20.13 6.40 -13.30
C ALA A 455 -21.35 6.05 -14.16
N VAL A 456 -21.33 4.94 -14.90
CA VAL A 456 -22.53 4.44 -15.61
C VAL A 456 -23.59 4.02 -14.61
N ALA A 457 -23.23 3.23 -13.59
CA ALA A 457 -24.14 2.74 -12.54
C ALA A 457 -24.84 3.88 -11.78
N SER A 458 -24.15 4.99 -11.53
CA SER A 458 -24.67 6.18 -10.84
C SER A 458 -25.27 7.22 -11.81
N ARG A 459 -25.54 6.84 -13.04
CA ARG A 459 -26.14 7.73 -14.07
C ARG A 459 -25.35 9.02 -14.28
N GLY A 460 -24.03 8.90 -14.35
CA GLY A 460 -23.12 9.97 -14.76
C GLY A 460 -22.26 10.59 -13.68
N ASN A 461 -22.39 10.24 -12.41
CA ASN A 461 -21.53 10.78 -11.37
C ASN A 461 -20.14 10.10 -11.42
N VAL A 462 -19.11 10.85 -11.79
CA VAL A 462 -17.72 10.38 -11.77
C VAL A 462 -17.11 10.75 -10.43
N TYR A 463 -17.07 9.79 -9.50
CA TYR A 463 -16.53 10.00 -8.16
C TYR A 463 -15.00 9.89 -8.14
N ARG A 464 -14.37 10.64 -7.22
CA ARG A 464 -12.98 10.42 -6.82
C ARG A 464 -12.91 9.13 -5.99
N PRO A 465 -12.14 8.10 -6.40
CA PRO A 465 -11.99 6.92 -5.58
C PRO A 465 -11.20 7.23 -4.31
N TYR A 466 -11.63 6.68 -3.17
CA TYR A 466 -10.91 6.74 -1.90
C TYR A 466 -10.92 5.37 -1.21
N TYR A 467 -9.87 5.08 -0.43
CA TYR A 467 -9.66 3.77 0.18
C TYR A 467 -9.45 3.81 1.70
N VAL A 468 -9.31 4.98 2.29
CA VAL A 468 -9.27 5.17 3.74
C VAL A 468 -10.53 5.85 4.20
N GLU A 469 -11.25 5.20 5.12
CA GLU A 469 -12.47 5.73 5.71
C GLU A 469 -12.14 6.70 6.83
N LYS A 470 -11.34 6.24 7.81
CA LYS A 470 -11.01 7.02 9.00
C LYS A 470 -9.69 6.58 9.63
N ILE A 471 -9.13 7.46 10.46
CA ILE A 471 -8.00 7.20 11.35
C ILE A 471 -8.44 7.42 12.78
N VAL A 472 -8.12 6.48 13.67
CA VAL A 472 -8.45 6.55 15.10
C VAL A 472 -7.17 6.62 15.91
N SER A 473 -7.01 7.68 16.69
CA SER A 473 -5.87 7.84 17.59
C SER A 473 -5.97 6.91 18.79
N ASN A 474 -5.01 6.02 18.96
CA ASN A 474 -4.93 5.14 20.14
C ASN A 474 -4.55 5.89 21.42
N GLN A 475 -4.04 7.11 21.32
CA GLN A 475 -3.68 7.94 22.47
C GLN A 475 -4.87 8.74 23.01
N THR A 476 -5.67 9.32 22.13
CA THR A 476 -6.72 10.28 22.49
C THR A 476 -8.13 9.75 22.22
N GLY A 477 -8.27 8.63 21.50
CA GLY A 477 -9.55 8.14 21.00
C GLY A 477 -10.19 8.99 19.91
N LYS A 478 -9.55 10.10 19.51
CA LYS A 478 -10.09 10.99 18.45
C LYS A 478 -10.12 10.28 17.11
N THR A 479 -11.22 10.44 16.41
CA THR A 479 -11.41 9.93 15.04
C THR A 479 -11.30 11.07 14.03
N GLU A 480 -10.45 10.87 13.03
CA GLU A 480 -10.31 11.72 11.85
C GLU A 480 -10.96 10.99 10.67
N VAL A 481 -12.07 11.48 10.15
CA VAL A 481 -12.77 10.92 8.98
C VAL A 481 -12.12 11.48 7.71
N LEU A 482 -11.61 10.59 6.87
CA LEU A 482 -10.98 10.92 5.59
C LEU A 482 -11.87 10.52 4.40
N GLY A 483 -12.70 9.50 4.58
CA GLY A 483 -13.66 9.03 3.57
C GLY A 483 -14.65 10.15 3.24
N LYS A 484 -14.52 10.68 2.02
CA LYS A 484 -15.38 11.76 1.55
C LYS A 484 -15.84 11.50 0.13
N THR A 485 -17.15 11.50 -0.05
CA THR A 485 -17.76 11.46 -1.38
C THR A 485 -17.45 12.77 -2.12
N ASP A 486 -16.73 12.67 -3.23
CA ASP A 486 -16.33 13.79 -4.07
C ASP A 486 -16.63 13.49 -5.54
N ILE A 487 -17.52 14.28 -6.13
CA ILE A 487 -17.88 14.18 -7.55
C ILE A 487 -16.92 15.06 -8.35
N LEU A 488 -16.01 14.43 -9.09
CA LEU A 488 -15.05 15.11 -9.96
C LEU A 488 -15.72 15.73 -11.19
N GLN A 489 -16.69 15.02 -11.73
CA GLN A 489 -17.39 15.42 -12.96
C GLN A 489 -18.74 14.71 -13.03
N LYS A 490 -19.72 15.36 -13.68
CA LYS A 490 -20.96 14.71 -14.12
C LYS A 490 -20.86 14.45 -15.62
N ALA A 491 -21.02 13.18 -16.01
CA ALA A 491 -21.20 12.81 -17.42
C ALA A 491 -22.65 13.05 -17.78
N ASP A 492 -22.97 14.30 -18.09
CA ASP A 492 -24.32 14.76 -18.37
C ASP A 492 -24.80 14.21 -19.73
N LEU A 493 -25.46 13.05 -19.67
CA LEU A 493 -26.18 12.39 -20.78
C LEU A 493 -27.66 12.38 -20.49
N LYS A 494 -28.48 12.23 -21.54
CA LYS A 494 -29.94 12.12 -21.41
C LYS A 494 -30.32 10.93 -20.52
N PRO A 495 -31.34 11.04 -19.63
CA PRO A 495 -31.79 9.91 -18.81
C PRO A 495 -32.11 8.65 -19.63
N GLN A 496 -32.73 8.84 -20.80
CA GLN A 496 -33.08 7.76 -21.72
C GLN A 496 -31.85 7.01 -22.23
N THR A 497 -30.69 7.70 -22.40
CA THR A 497 -29.43 7.07 -22.79
C THR A 497 -29.00 6.09 -21.73
N TYR A 498 -29.03 6.47 -20.44
CA TYR A 498 -28.70 5.56 -19.33
C TYR A 498 -29.67 4.38 -19.27
N ASP A 499 -30.97 4.58 -19.43
CA ASP A 499 -31.97 3.50 -19.41
C ASP A 499 -31.70 2.46 -20.51
N LEU A 500 -31.39 2.93 -21.72
CA LEU A 500 -31.03 2.05 -22.83
C LEU A 500 -29.73 1.29 -22.60
N LEU A 501 -28.71 1.96 -22.05
CA LEU A 501 -27.44 1.32 -21.68
C LEU A 501 -27.64 0.25 -20.60
N PHE A 502 -28.44 0.53 -19.56
CA PHE A 502 -28.78 -0.45 -18.52
C PHE A 502 -29.47 -1.67 -19.13
N LYS A 503 -30.49 -1.46 -19.98
CA LYS A 503 -31.19 -2.57 -20.68
C LYS A 503 -30.21 -3.40 -21.53
N ALA A 504 -29.34 -2.76 -22.29
CA ALA A 504 -28.38 -3.45 -23.15
C ALA A 504 -27.33 -4.24 -22.35
N LEU A 505 -26.82 -3.68 -21.23
CA LEU A 505 -25.86 -4.33 -20.36
C LEU A 505 -26.50 -5.50 -19.59
N LYS A 506 -27.76 -5.37 -19.15
CA LYS A 506 -28.52 -6.47 -18.56
C LYS A 506 -28.75 -7.58 -19.59
N HIS A 507 -29.17 -7.22 -20.81
CA HIS A 507 -29.35 -8.18 -21.91
C HIS A 507 -28.05 -8.95 -22.22
N THR A 508 -26.89 -8.29 -22.12
CA THR A 508 -25.58 -8.93 -22.28
C THR A 508 -25.33 -10.03 -21.24
N VAL A 509 -25.78 -9.81 -20.00
CA VAL A 509 -25.68 -10.81 -18.92
C VAL A 509 -26.75 -11.89 -19.03
N ASP A 510 -27.97 -11.52 -19.46
CA ASP A 510 -29.07 -12.46 -19.54
C ASP A 510 -28.91 -13.43 -20.73
N ASN A 511 -28.52 -12.93 -21.90
CA ASN A 511 -28.57 -13.68 -23.16
C ASN A 511 -27.24 -13.66 -23.96
N GLY A 512 -26.32 -12.75 -23.62
CA GLY A 512 -25.12 -12.47 -24.45
C GLY A 512 -23.82 -13.09 -23.93
N THR A 513 -22.72 -12.40 -24.26
CA THR A 513 -21.35 -12.82 -23.96
C THR A 513 -21.01 -12.88 -22.47
N ALA A 514 -21.80 -12.21 -21.60
CA ALA A 514 -21.58 -12.15 -20.16
C ALA A 514 -22.47 -13.11 -19.34
N ARG A 515 -23.22 -14.03 -19.95
CA ARG A 515 -24.19 -14.91 -19.25
C ARG A 515 -23.57 -15.78 -18.14
N ARG A 516 -22.26 -16.03 -18.17
CA ARG A 516 -21.55 -16.74 -17.09
C ARG A 516 -21.57 -16.00 -15.76
N VAL A 517 -21.83 -14.69 -15.77
CA VAL A 517 -21.88 -13.85 -14.57
C VAL A 517 -23.31 -13.63 -14.09
N LYS A 518 -24.31 -14.23 -14.74
CA LYS A 518 -25.70 -14.20 -14.27
C LYS A 518 -25.83 -14.88 -12.92
N ILE A 519 -26.39 -14.17 -11.93
CA ILE A 519 -26.58 -14.64 -10.56
C ILE A 519 -28.04 -14.43 -10.19
N LYS A 520 -28.69 -15.48 -9.66
CA LYS A 520 -30.09 -15.44 -9.22
C LYS A 520 -30.25 -14.46 -8.06
N GLY A 521 -31.26 -13.61 -8.11
CA GLY A 521 -31.56 -12.59 -7.08
C GLY A 521 -30.70 -11.33 -7.19
N LEU A 522 -29.90 -11.19 -8.27
CA LEU A 522 -29.15 -9.99 -8.55
C LEU A 522 -29.47 -9.45 -9.94
N ASP A 523 -29.60 -8.13 -10.04
CA ASP A 523 -29.53 -7.41 -11.30
C ASP A 523 -28.07 -7.11 -11.61
N VAL A 524 -27.51 -7.85 -12.57
CA VAL A 524 -26.13 -7.69 -13.03
C VAL A 524 -26.13 -7.08 -14.41
N TYR A 525 -25.38 -6.02 -14.57
CA TYR A 525 -25.16 -5.26 -15.79
C TYR A 525 -23.69 -5.41 -16.17
N GLY A 526 -23.37 -5.97 -17.34
CA GLY A 526 -21.98 -6.28 -17.62
C GLY A 526 -21.61 -6.29 -19.09
N LYS A 527 -20.32 -6.11 -19.37
CA LYS A 527 -19.73 -6.15 -20.70
C LYS A 527 -18.38 -6.85 -20.66
N THR A 528 -18.20 -7.82 -21.55
CA THR A 528 -16.91 -8.47 -21.82
C THR A 528 -16.07 -7.67 -22.79
N GLY A 529 -14.76 -7.79 -22.70
CA GLY A 529 -13.80 -7.24 -23.65
C GLY A 529 -12.65 -8.22 -23.91
N THR A 530 -12.15 -8.23 -25.11
CA THR A 530 -10.93 -8.95 -25.50
C THR A 530 -10.03 -7.95 -26.22
N ALA A 531 -8.94 -7.53 -25.55
CA ALA A 531 -8.02 -6.56 -26.08
C ALA A 531 -6.92 -7.28 -26.87
N GLN A 532 -6.81 -6.92 -28.15
CA GLN A 532 -5.78 -7.45 -29.02
C GLN A 532 -4.39 -7.05 -28.53
N ASN A 533 -3.46 -7.98 -28.57
CA ASN A 533 -2.10 -7.77 -28.17
C ASN A 533 -1.14 -8.22 -29.29
N PRO A 534 -0.46 -7.28 -29.97
CA PRO A 534 0.44 -7.61 -31.08
C PRO A 534 1.70 -8.39 -30.62
N HIS A 535 1.98 -8.40 -29.31
CA HIS A 535 3.18 -9.03 -28.75
C HIS A 535 2.91 -10.35 -28.02
N GLY A 536 1.68 -10.90 -28.13
CA GLY A 536 1.34 -12.15 -27.46
C GLY A 536 -0.16 -12.44 -27.48
N LYS A 537 -0.62 -13.22 -26.50
CA LYS A 537 -2.03 -13.55 -26.35
C LYS A 537 -2.84 -12.32 -25.96
N ASP A 538 -4.09 -12.28 -26.40
CA ASP A 538 -5.01 -11.20 -26.08
C ASP A 538 -5.30 -11.10 -24.57
N HIS A 539 -5.66 -9.90 -24.12
CA HIS A 539 -6.03 -9.65 -22.72
C HIS A 539 -7.54 -9.78 -22.52
N GLY A 540 -7.93 -10.32 -21.36
CA GLY A 540 -9.34 -10.45 -21.00
C GLY A 540 -9.81 -9.30 -20.10
N TRP A 541 -10.93 -8.63 -20.47
CA TRP A 541 -11.61 -7.63 -19.69
C TRP A 541 -13.02 -8.06 -19.33
N PHE A 542 -13.44 -7.67 -18.13
CA PHE A 542 -14.85 -7.70 -17.73
C PHE A 542 -15.17 -6.44 -16.91
N MET A 543 -16.21 -5.73 -17.29
CA MET A 543 -16.74 -4.59 -16.58
C MET A 543 -18.18 -4.88 -16.17
N ALA A 544 -18.55 -4.61 -14.93
CA ALA A 544 -19.92 -4.77 -14.47
C ALA A 544 -20.26 -3.83 -13.32
N PHE A 545 -21.56 -3.69 -13.10
CA PHE A 545 -22.15 -3.18 -11.87
C PHE A 545 -23.38 -4.02 -11.51
N ALA A 546 -23.72 -4.06 -10.21
CA ALA A 546 -24.79 -4.92 -9.74
C ALA A 546 -25.46 -4.36 -8.47
N GLY A 547 -26.74 -4.73 -8.33
CA GLY A 547 -27.57 -4.55 -7.15
C GLY A 547 -28.37 -5.82 -6.86
N LYS A 548 -29.08 -5.87 -5.74
CA LYS A 548 -30.11 -6.88 -5.56
C LYS A 548 -31.24 -6.62 -6.57
N GLU A 549 -31.99 -7.66 -6.88
CA GLU A 549 -33.09 -7.58 -7.85
C GLU A 549 -34.04 -6.44 -7.46
N GLY A 550 -34.24 -5.48 -8.38
CA GLY A 550 -35.08 -4.29 -8.19
C GLY A 550 -34.44 -3.17 -7.35
N GLU A 551 -33.20 -3.32 -6.85
CA GLU A 551 -32.49 -2.26 -6.13
C GLU A 551 -31.46 -1.56 -7.03
N GLU A 552 -31.12 -0.31 -6.68
CA GLU A 552 -30.02 0.41 -7.34
C GLU A 552 -28.67 -0.30 -7.14
N PRO A 553 -27.76 -0.21 -8.12
CA PRO A 553 -26.44 -0.84 -8.01
C PRO A 553 -25.66 -0.38 -6.78
N SER A 554 -25.13 -1.33 -6.01
CA SER A 554 -24.32 -1.06 -4.82
C SER A 554 -22.83 -1.39 -5.00
N ILE A 555 -22.48 -2.03 -6.11
CA ILE A 555 -21.09 -2.35 -6.48
C ILE A 555 -20.91 -2.14 -7.98
N ALA A 556 -19.77 -1.56 -8.35
CA ALA A 556 -19.27 -1.51 -9.72
C ALA A 556 -17.84 -2.06 -9.75
N LEU A 557 -17.50 -2.86 -10.77
CA LEU A 557 -16.19 -3.51 -10.83
C LEU A 557 -15.64 -3.57 -12.25
N ALA A 558 -14.30 -3.67 -12.32
CA ALA A 558 -13.57 -4.04 -13.52
C ALA A 558 -12.53 -5.10 -13.20
N VAL A 559 -12.48 -6.13 -14.01
CA VAL A 559 -11.51 -7.22 -13.93
C VAL A 559 -10.71 -7.27 -15.21
N PHE A 560 -9.41 -7.31 -15.09
CA PHE A 560 -8.44 -7.42 -16.17
C PHE A 560 -7.54 -8.63 -15.95
N VAL A 561 -7.40 -9.50 -16.95
CA VAL A 561 -6.48 -10.64 -16.93
C VAL A 561 -5.50 -10.49 -18.09
N GLU A 562 -4.24 -10.26 -17.74
CA GLU A 562 -3.17 -10.11 -18.72
C GLU A 562 -2.94 -11.43 -19.45
N PHE A 563 -2.93 -11.43 -20.80
CA PHE A 563 -2.81 -12.62 -21.67
C PHE A 563 -3.89 -13.71 -21.43
N GLY A 564 -5.08 -13.29 -20.94
CA GLY A 564 -6.17 -14.19 -20.57
C GLY A 564 -6.99 -14.72 -21.73
N GLU A 565 -6.69 -14.30 -22.97
CA GLU A 565 -7.31 -14.69 -24.25
C GLU A 565 -8.77 -14.23 -24.44
N GLY A 566 -9.59 -14.20 -23.38
CA GLY A 566 -11.00 -13.77 -23.53
C GLY A 566 -11.62 -13.25 -22.24
N GLY A 567 -12.39 -12.17 -22.35
CA GLY A 567 -13.04 -11.54 -21.21
C GLY A 567 -14.06 -12.45 -20.52
N SER A 568 -14.88 -13.17 -21.30
CA SER A 568 -15.91 -14.07 -20.77
C SER A 568 -15.33 -15.28 -20.03
N SER A 569 -14.20 -15.81 -20.51
CA SER A 569 -13.58 -17.03 -19.96
C SER A 569 -12.59 -16.74 -18.84
N ALA A 570 -11.83 -15.67 -18.93
CA ALA A 570 -10.78 -15.33 -17.95
C ALA A 570 -11.27 -14.36 -16.86
N ALA A 571 -11.87 -13.23 -17.24
CA ALA A 571 -12.26 -12.18 -16.30
C ALA A 571 -13.68 -12.40 -15.72
N GLY A 572 -14.60 -12.97 -16.48
CA GLY A 572 -15.98 -13.24 -16.06
C GLY A 572 -16.09 -14.07 -14.78
N PRO A 573 -15.43 -15.25 -14.67
CA PRO A 573 -15.48 -16.07 -13.46
C PRO A 573 -14.99 -15.34 -12.21
N ILE A 574 -13.98 -14.47 -12.34
CA ILE A 574 -13.46 -13.65 -11.24
C ILE A 574 -14.51 -12.62 -10.82
N ALA A 575 -15.10 -11.91 -11.78
CA ALA A 575 -16.17 -10.94 -11.52
C ALA A 575 -17.37 -11.60 -10.82
N ARG A 576 -17.79 -12.80 -11.26
CA ARG A 576 -18.83 -13.58 -10.61
C ARG A 576 -18.49 -13.91 -9.15
N ALA A 577 -17.29 -14.43 -8.89
CA ALA A 577 -16.84 -14.76 -7.54
C ALA A 577 -16.81 -13.52 -6.63
N MET A 578 -16.41 -12.36 -7.16
CA MET A 578 -16.44 -11.09 -6.45
C MET A 578 -17.87 -10.68 -6.09
N LEU A 579 -18.82 -10.76 -7.02
CA LEU A 579 -20.23 -10.43 -6.75
C LEU A 579 -20.83 -11.39 -5.73
N GLU A 580 -20.59 -12.71 -5.86
CA GLU A 580 -21.06 -13.71 -4.90
C GLU A 580 -20.50 -13.45 -3.49
N ALA A 581 -19.23 -13.07 -3.38
CA ALA A 581 -18.60 -12.70 -2.10
C ALA A 581 -19.21 -11.41 -1.50
N TYR A 582 -19.41 -10.37 -2.32
CA TYR A 582 -19.95 -9.10 -1.88
C TYR A 582 -21.39 -9.24 -1.35
N PHE A 583 -22.26 -9.95 -2.08
CA PHE A 583 -23.63 -10.20 -1.67
C PHE A 583 -23.79 -11.38 -0.70
N ARG A 584 -22.70 -12.06 -0.33
CA ARG A 584 -22.64 -13.19 0.62
C ARG A 584 -23.54 -14.38 0.23
N LEU A 585 -23.65 -14.65 -1.05
CA LEU A 585 -24.58 -15.68 -1.57
C LEU A 585 -24.14 -17.11 -1.24
N ASN A 586 -22.87 -17.34 -0.92
CA ASN A 586 -22.28 -18.68 -0.68
C ASN A 586 -21.86 -18.93 0.78
N LYS A 587 -22.26 -18.09 1.73
CA LYS A 587 -22.03 -18.37 3.16
C LYS A 587 -23.21 -19.15 3.72
N PRO A 588 -23.02 -20.36 4.27
CA PRO A 588 -23.97 -20.88 5.26
C PRO A 588 -24.07 -19.83 6.36
N GLU A 589 -25.30 -19.58 6.85
CA GLU A 589 -25.55 -18.58 7.92
C GLU A 589 -24.47 -18.72 9.00
N ALA A 590 -23.59 -17.74 9.10
CA ALA A 590 -22.54 -17.75 10.09
C ALA A 590 -23.22 -17.67 11.45
N LYS A 591 -23.19 -18.78 12.22
CA LYS A 591 -23.48 -18.76 13.66
C LYS A 591 -22.84 -17.48 14.21
N LYS A 592 -23.67 -16.58 14.75
CA LYS A 592 -23.24 -15.31 15.35
C LYS A 592 -21.97 -15.58 16.16
N ARG A 593 -20.82 -15.08 15.70
CA ARG A 593 -19.57 -15.13 16.45
C ARG A 593 -19.82 -14.35 17.73
N ASN A 594 -19.87 -15.10 18.83
CA ASN A 594 -20.03 -14.56 20.18
C ASN A 594 -18.89 -13.56 20.44
N PRO A 595 -19.17 -12.29 20.80
CA PRO A 595 -18.13 -11.28 21.02
C PRO A 595 -17.30 -11.50 22.29
N GLN A 596 -17.37 -12.68 22.92
CA GLN A 596 -16.75 -12.95 24.24
C GLN A 596 -15.30 -13.43 24.22
N ASN A 597 -14.59 -13.48 23.09
CA ASN A 597 -13.13 -13.64 23.10
C ASN A 597 -12.41 -12.28 23.05
N LYS A 598 -12.75 -11.39 23.98
CA LYS A 598 -11.84 -10.35 24.46
C LYS A 598 -10.80 -11.06 25.34
N THR A 599 -9.65 -11.41 24.80
CA THR A 599 -8.47 -11.67 25.62
C THR A 599 -8.17 -10.38 26.37
N ALA A 600 -8.47 -10.40 27.66
CA ALA A 600 -8.05 -9.36 28.59
C ALA A 600 -6.51 -9.27 28.57
N PRO A 601 -5.92 -8.07 28.68
CA PRO A 601 -4.48 -7.94 28.80
C PRO A 601 -4.01 -8.71 30.03
N PRO A 602 -2.85 -9.39 29.97
CA PRO A 602 -2.32 -10.10 31.13
C PRO A 602 -2.07 -9.10 32.25
N LYS A 603 -2.63 -9.41 33.42
CA LYS A 603 -2.35 -8.69 34.67
C LYS A 603 -0.86 -8.82 34.96
N ILE A 604 -0.18 -7.69 35.04
CA ILE A 604 1.19 -7.59 35.53
C ILE A 604 1.16 -8.04 37.00
N MET A 605 1.75 -9.19 37.31
CA MET A 605 2.09 -9.53 38.68
C MET A 605 3.28 -8.64 39.07
N THR A 606 2.99 -7.64 39.87
CA THR A 606 3.97 -6.98 40.74
C THR A 606 4.25 -7.93 41.90
N ASN A 607 5.39 -8.58 41.84
CA ASN A 607 6.01 -9.13 43.05
C ASN A 607 7.39 -8.50 43.23
N CYS A 608 7.60 -8.10 44.49
CA CYS A 608 8.72 -7.39 45.10
C CYS A 608 10.11 -7.84 44.71
#